data_63d70ffcfe8e8ffa48c532ab850ac49c
#
_entry.id   63d70ffcfe8e8ffa48c532ab850ac49c
#
_cell.length_a   1.000
_cell.length_b   1.000
_cell.length_c   1.000
_cell.angle_alpha   90.00
_cell.angle_beta   90.00
_cell.angle_gamma   90.00
#
_symmetry.space_group_name_H-M   'P 1'
#
loop_
_entity.id
_entity.type
_entity.pdbx_description
1 polymer ?
#
loop_
_entity_poly.entity_id
_entity_poly.type
_entity_poly.pdbx_seq_one_letter_code
_entity_poly.pdbx_strand_id
1 'polypeptide(L)'
;MRIHNLYTDASGQSDFRDIEVEWIEERRGSLPATGIIFRETQAEHDIDWHPTPRRQYIINLDAGVKITASDGESQVIGTGEVILVEDTTGKGHLSQHVEGKIRHSVFVPVE
;
A
#
# COMPACT_ATOMS: atom_id res chain seq x y z
N MET A 1 -10.04 -13.26 -0.70
CA MET A 1 -9.03 -12.75 0.25
C MET A 1 -9.18 -11.25 0.38
N ARG A 2 -9.41 -10.77 1.57
CA ARG A 2 -9.52 -9.33 1.82
C ARG A 2 -8.15 -8.70 1.96
N ILE A 3 -7.98 -7.54 1.34
CA ILE A 3 -6.76 -6.76 1.47
C ILE A 3 -7.11 -5.31 1.79
N HIS A 4 -6.15 -4.57 2.33
CA HIS A 4 -6.28 -3.14 2.54
C HIS A 4 -6.27 -2.42 1.20
N ASN A 5 -6.99 -1.30 1.11
CA ASN A 5 -6.94 -0.42 -0.05
C ASN A 5 -6.90 1.04 0.42
N LEU A 6 -6.00 1.80 -0.13
CA LEU A 6 -5.89 3.24 0.05
C LEU A 6 -6.15 3.89 -1.30
N TYR A 7 -7.14 4.76 -1.37
CA TYR A 7 -7.59 5.37 -2.63
C TYR A 7 -7.87 6.86 -2.45
N THR A 8 -8.02 7.59 -3.56
CA THR A 8 -8.44 8.98 -3.55
C THR A 8 -9.92 9.05 -3.90
N ASP A 9 -10.72 9.68 -3.05
CA ASP A 9 -12.15 9.86 -3.31
C ASP A 9 -12.41 11.04 -4.28
N ALA A 10 -13.69 11.27 -4.59
CA ALA A 10 -14.09 12.30 -5.54
C ALA A 10 -13.73 13.72 -5.07
N SER A 11 -13.50 13.93 -3.79
CA SER A 11 -13.11 15.23 -3.24
C SER A 11 -11.60 15.47 -3.24
N GLY A 12 -10.80 14.47 -3.62
CA GLY A 12 -9.34 14.54 -3.58
C GLY A 12 -8.76 14.08 -2.25
N GLN A 13 -9.59 13.59 -1.33
CA GLN A 13 -9.18 13.08 -0.03
C GLN A 13 -8.79 11.61 -0.16
N SER A 14 -7.67 11.21 0.44
CA SER A 14 -7.35 9.78 0.52
C SER A 14 -8.09 9.13 1.68
N ASP A 15 -8.40 7.85 1.52
CA ASP A 15 -9.30 7.13 2.40
C ASP A 15 -8.97 5.65 2.35
N PHE A 16 -9.32 4.91 3.40
CA PHE A 16 -9.14 3.47 3.46
C PHE A 16 -10.44 2.73 3.23
N ARG A 17 -10.33 1.57 2.66
CA ARG A 17 -11.39 0.55 2.59
C ARG A 17 -10.75 -0.83 2.47
N ASP A 18 -11.53 -1.86 2.72
CA ASP A 18 -11.14 -3.23 2.39
C ASP A 18 -11.69 -3.58 1.04
N ILE A 19 -10.92 -4.33 0.26
CA ILE A 19 -11.40 -4.89 -0.99
C ILE A 19 -11.25 -6.40 -0.98
N GLU A 20 -12.11 -7.09 -1.72
CA GLU A 20 -12.06 -8.53 -1.89
C GLU A 20 -11.31 -8.86 -3.18
N VAL A 21 -10.25 -9.64 -3.06
CA VAL A 21 -9.56 -10.20 -4.23
C VAL A 21 -10.05 -11.63 -4.41
N GLU A 22 -10.82 -11.84 -5.47
CA GLU A 22 -11.44 -13.13 -5.73
C GLU A 22 -10.52 -14.08 -6.47
N TRP A 23 -10.59 -15.35 -6.09
CA TRP A 23 -10.01 -16.41 -6.92
C TRP A 23 -10.89 -16.62 -8.14
N ILE A 24 -10.32 -16.49 -9.32
CA ILE A 24 -11.00 -16.77 -10.58
C ILE A 24 -10.24 -17.91 -11.27
N GLU A 25 -10.91 -19.02 -11.45
CA GLU A 25 -10.30 -20.26 -11.91
C GLU A 25 -9.65 -20.12 -13.29
N GLU A 26 -10.30 -19.41 -14.24
CA GLU A 26 -9.83 -19.25 -15.60
C GLU A 26 -8.46 -18.58 -15.69
N ARG A 27 -8.13 -17.72 -14.72
CA ARG A 27 -6.83 -17.05 -14.68
C ARG A 27 -5.93 -17.54 -13.54
N ARG A 28 -6.38 -18.54 -12.81
CA ARG A 28 -5.67 -19.11 -11.65
C ARG A 28 -5.27 -18.03 -10.62
N GLY A 29 -6.19 -17.09 -10.36
CA GLY A 29 -5.94 -15.99 -9.44
C GLY A 29 -5.02 -14.89 -9.97
N SER A 30 -4.50 -15.01 -11.20
CA SER A 30 -3.59 -14.03 -11.76
C SER A 30 -4.28 -12.70 -12.01
N LEU A 31 -3.59 -11.61 -11.68
CA LEU A 31 -3.99 -10.24 -11.99
C LEU A 31 -2.91 -9.59 -12.83
N PRO A 32 -3.28 -8.71 -13.78
CA PRO A 32 -2.29 -8.01 -14.59
C PRO A 32 -1.37 -7.14 -13.72
N ALA A 33 -0.08 -7.20 -14.00
CA ALA A 33 0.92 -6.38 -13.33
C ALA A 33 1.93 -5.91 -14.37
N THR A 34 2.56 -4.76 -14.12
CA THR A 34 3.54 -4.17 -15.06
C THR A 34 4.98 -4.34 -14.60
N GLY A 35 5.20 -4.88 -13.41
CA GLY A 35 6.53 -5.11 -12.89
C GLY A 35 6.53 -5.63 -11.47
N ILE A 36 7.73 -5.76 -10.92
CA ILE A 36 7.94 -6.09 -9.51
C ILE A 36 9.14 -5.28 -9.02
N ILE A 37 9.02 -4.66 -7.86
CA ILE A 37 10.07 -3.84 -7.27
C ILE A 37 10.42 -4.41 -5.89
N PHE A 38 11.69 -4.70 -5.69
CA PHE A 38 12.20 -5.10 -4.37
C PHE A 38 12.73 -3.85 -3.69
N ARG A 39 12.25 -3.56 -2.49
CA ARG A 39 12.59 -2.33 -1.78
C ARG A 39 13.07 -2.60 -0.37
N GLU A 40 14.15 -1.91 0.01
CA GLU A 40 14.62 -1.86 1.38
C GLU A 40 14.43 -0.44 1.90
N THR A 41 13.75 -0.31 3.03
CA THR A 41 13.52 0.97 3.70
C THR A 41 14.32 0.97 5.00
N GLN A 42 15.13 1.99 5.20
CA GLN A 42 15.98 2.09 6.39
C GLN A 42 15.13 2.22 7.66
N ALA A 43 15.69 1.73 8.78
CA ALA A 43 15.05 1.87 10.07
C ALA A 43 14.78 3.35 10.37
N GLU A 44 13.61 3.62 10.93
CA GLU A 44 13.17 4.97 11.32
C GLU A 44 13.01 5.95 10.14
N HIS A 45 13.02 5.45 8.90
CA HIS A 45 12.75 6.28 7.73
C HIS A 45 11.24 6.44 7.54
N ASP A 46 10.77 7.67 7.71
CA ASP A 46 9.38 8.03 7.46
C ASP A 46 9.30 8.81 6.16
N ILE A 47 8.19 8.68 5.46
CA ILE A 47 7.94 9.42 4.22
C ILE A 47 6.78 10.36 4.47
N ASP A 48 7.04 11.66 4.34
CA ASP A 48 6.04 12.70 4.53
C ASP A 48 4.92 12.62 3.49
N TRP A 49 3.88 13.42 3.66
CA TRP A 49 2.70 13.41 2.79
C TRP A 49 3.08 13.41 1.32
N HIS A 50 2.60 12.39 0.61
CA HIS A 50 2.84 12.26 -0.83
C HIS A 50 1.79 11.32 -1.42
N PRO A 51 1.35 11.55 -2.66
CA PRO A 51 0.56 10.55 -3.37
C PRO A 51 1.46 9.38 -3.82
N THR A 52 0.87 8.23 -4.02
CA THR A 52 1.62 7.12 -4.63
C THR A 52 1.97 7.49 -6.08
N PRO A 53 3.19 7.20 -6.55
CA PRO A 53 3.56 7.51 -7.93
C PRO A 53 2.77 6.70 -8.97
N ARG A 54 2.23 5.57 -8.55
CA ARG A 54 1.45 4.67 -9.42
C ARG A 54 0.56 3.78 -8.57
N ARG A 55 -0.46 3.21 -9.18
CA ARG A 55 -1.26 2.17 -8.53
C ARG A 55 -0.38 0.94 -8.38
N GLN A 56 -0.31 0.40 -7.16
CA GLN A 56 0.53 -0.77 -6.91
C GLN A 56 0.11 -1.50 -5.65
N TYR A 57 0.34 -2.81 -5.65
CA TYR A 57 0.27 -3.61 -4.43
C TYR A 57 1.58 -3.48 -3.67
N ILE A 58 1.49 -3.46 -2.35
CA ILE A 58 2.66 -3.48 -1.47
C ILE A 58 2.49 -4.63 -0.49
N ILE A 59 3.55 -5.43 -0.36
CA ILE A 59 3.62 -6.55 0.58
C ILE A 59 4.84 -6.32 1.46
N ASN A 60 4.62 -6.18 2.76
CA ASN A 60 5.72 -6.06 3.73
C ASN A 60 6.17 -7.46 4.14
N LEU A 61 7.46 -7.71 4.06
CA LEU A 61 8.00 -9.05 4.30
C LEU A 61 8.40 -9.29 5.75
N ASP A 62 8.91 -8.28 6.45
CA ASP A 62 9.54 -8.46 7.76
C ASP A 62 9.27 -7.36 8.77
N ALA A 63 8.61 -6.29 8.38
CA ALA A 63 8.24 -5.20 9.28
C ALA A 63 7.00 -4.49 8.75
N GLY A 64 6.20 -3.92 9.65
CA GLY A 64 5.01 -3.18 9.29
C GLY A 64 5.28 -1.72 8.96
N VAL A 65 4.27 -1.05 8.42
CA VAL A 65 4.25 0.38 8.19
C VAL A 65 2.93 0.96 8.67
N LYS A 66 2.96 2.13 9.30
CA LYS A 66 1.75 2.87 9.64
C LYS A 66 1.49 3.86 8.52
N ILE A 67 0.33 3.75 7.90
CA ILE A 67 -0.11 4.66 6.84
C ILE A 67 -1.26 5.50 7.38
N THR A 68 -1.15 6.81 7.21
CA THR A 68 -2.20 7.77 7.57
C THR A 68 -2.75 8.38 6.29
N ALA A 69 -4.04 8.22 6.07
CA ALA A 69 -4.76 8.84 4.96
C ALA A 69 -5.01 10.31 5.23
N SER A 70 -5.31 11.09 4.21
CA SER A 70 -5.54 12.53 4.36
C SER A 70 -6.84 12.86 5.09
N ASP A 71 -7.75 11.89 5.24
CA ASP A 71 -8.93 12.03 6.08
C ASP A 71 -8.65 11.89 7.58
N GLY A 72 -7.41 11.57 7.96
CA GLY A 72 -6.96 11.40 9.33
C GLY A 72 -6.96 9.97 9.85
N GLU A 73 -7.53 9.03 9.12
CA GLU A 73 -7.51 7.61 9.52
C GLU A 73 -6.13 7.02 9.33
N SER A 74 -5.67 6.23 10.30
CA SER A 74 -4.40 5.50 10.21
C SER A 74 -4.65 4.01 10.30
N GLN A 75 -3.85 3.24 9.56
CA GLN A 75 -3.83 1.78 9.65
C GLN A 75 -2.39 1.29 9.67
N VAL A 76 -2.13 0.24 10.41
CA VAL A 76 -0.85 -0.46 10.37
C VAL A 76 -0.99 -1.64 9.41
N ILE A 77 -0.14 -1.63 8.39
CA ILE A 77 -0.04 -2.73 7.44
C ILE A 77 1.11 -3.60 7.92
N GLY A 78 0.78 -4.73 8.51
CA GLY A 78 1.77 -5.60 9.15
C GLY A 78 2.51 -6.50 8.18
N THR A 79 3.41 -7.27 8.73
CA THR A 79 4.16 -8.30 7.99
C THR A 79 3.21 -9.30 7.37
N GLY A 80 3.37 -9.58 6.08
CA GLY A 80 2.55 -10.53 5.34
C GLY A 80 1.21 -9.99 4.88
N GLU A 81 0.84 -8.77 5.28
CA GLU A 81 -0.39 -8.13 4.81
C GLU A 81 -0.17 -7.43 3.48
N VAL A 82 -1.23 -7.31 2.71
CA VAL A 82 -1.19 -6.69 1.38
C VAL A 82 -2.05 -5.44 1.39
N ILE A 83 -1.54 -4.37 0.78
CA ILE A 83 -2.31 -3.17 0.51
C ILE A 83 -2.22 -2.81 -0.97
N LEU A 84 -3.35 -2.43 -1.55
CA LEU A 84 -3.38 -1.78 -2.87
C LEU A 84 -3.42 -0.27 -2.64
N VAL A 85 -2.38 0.43 -3.06
CA VAL A 85 -2.32 1.89 -2.97
C VAL A 85 -2.70 2.49 -4.31
N GLU A 86 -3.69 3.37 -4.28
CA GLU A 86 -4.30 3.99 -5.46
C GLU A 86 -4.47 5.50 -5.32
N ASP A 87 -3.93 6.09 -4.27
CA ASP A 87 -4.02 7.53 -4.01
C ASP A 87 -3.02 8.31 -4.86
N THR A 88 -3.18 8.24 -6.17
CA THR A 88 -2.27 8.84 -7.15
C THR A 88 -2.41 10.34 -7.30
N THR A 89 -3.43 10.93 -6.70
CA THR A 89 -3.72 12.37 -6.78
C THR A 89 -3.99 12.93 -5.38
N GLY A 90 -4.03 14.25 -5.28
CA GLY A 90 -4.31 14.94 -4.03
C GLY A 90 -3.15 14.90 -3.05
N LYS A 91 -3.44 15.01 -1.76
CA LYS A 91 -2.43 15.06 -0.70
C LYS A 91 -1.70 13.74 -0.52
N GLY A 92 -2.35 12.64 -0.84
CA GLY A 92 -1.79 11.32 -0.64
C GLY A 92 -1.82 10.88 0.82
N HIS A 93 -0.76 10.24 1.26
CA HIS A 93 -0.68 9.64 2.58
C HIS A 93 0.68 9.89 3.23
N LEU A 94 0.72 9.66 4.54
CA LEU A 94 1.92 9.71 5.37
C LEU A 94 2.32 8.27 5.71
N SER A 95 3.60 7.92 5.58
CA SER A 95 4.11 6.60 5.94
C SER A 95 5.10 6.71 7.09
N GLN A 96 4.93 5.90 8.13
CA GLN A 96 5.78 5.91 9.31
C GLN A 96 6.20 4.49 9.68
N HIS A 97 7.45 4.34 10.12
CA HIS A 97 7.93 3.05 10.64
C HIS A 97 7.15 2.66 11.91
N VAL A 98 7.13 1.36 12.22
CA VAL A 98 6.44 0.83 13.40
C VAL A 98 7.43 0.21 14.38
N GLU A 99 8.32 -0.65 13.90
CA GLU A 99 9.23 -1.40 14.77
C GLU A 99 10.64 -0.81 14.87
N GLY A 100 10.94 0.24 14.11
CA GLY A 100 12.25 0.86 14.13
C GLY A 100 13.38 -0.02 13.58
N LYS A 101 13.05 -0.89 12.62
CA LYS A 101 14.02 -1.75 11.96
C LYS A 101 13.91 -1.63 10.44
N ILE A 102 14.94 -2.10 9.73
CA ILE A 102 14.93 -2.14 8.26
C ILE A 102 13.72 -2.94 7.80
N ARG A 103 13.02 -2.41 6.80
CA ARG A 103 11.82 -3.03 6.23
C ARG A 103 12.08 -3.44 4.78
N HIS A 104 11.85 -4.72 4.49
CA HIS A 104 11.91 -5.24 3.14
C HIS A 104 10.49 -5.39 2.61
N SER A 105 10.27 -4.88 1.41
CA SER A 105 8.93 -4.89 0.80
C SER A 105 9.02 -5.26 -0.67
N VAL A 106 7.92 -5.81 -1.17
CA VAL A 106 7.72 -6.06 -2.60
C VAL A 106 6.61 -5.13 -3.06
N PHE A 107 6.88 -4.34 -4.09
CA PHE A 107 5.92 -3.47 -4.74
C PHE A 107 5.60 -4.06 -6.10
N VAL A 108 4.32 -4.20 -6.42
CA VAL A 108 3.85 -4.77 -7.68
C VAL A 108 3.01 -3.72 -8.38
N PRO A 109 3.59 -2.92 -9.29
CA PRO A 109 2.84 -1.94 -10.05
C PRO A 109 1.78 -2.59 -10.92
N VAL A 110 0.63 -1.91 -11.05
CA VAL A 110 -0.47 -2.33 -11.92
C VAL A 110 -0.90 -1.13 -12.75
N GLU A 111 -1.64 -1.39 -13.80
CA GLU A 111 -2.17 -0.32 -14.66
C GLU A 111 -3.35 0.42 -14.02
#